data_51940d14a3a4b205efea9576f93af086
#
_entry.id   51940d14a3a4b205efea9576f93af086
#
_cell.length_a   1.000
_cell.length_b   1.000
_cell.length_c   1.000
_cell.angle_alpha   90.00
_cell.angle_beta   90.00
_cell.angle_gamma   90.00
#
_symmetry.space_group_name_H-M   'P 1'
#
loop_
_entity.id
_entity.type
_entity.pdbx_description
1 polymer ?
#
loop_
_entity_poly.entity_id
_entity_poly.type
_entity_poly.pdbx_seq_one_letter_code
_entity_poly.pdbx_strand_id
1 'polypeptide(L)'
;EVTLTPQHGDGDEAVYAGCVLLSGKGGVLVHDIGINGTTYRHYAREDYIEQLALLEPELLIISLGTNDSYSYSFSMNSFRESLDRTIHLVQEALPRTKILLTTPPPSYFRQAHGGQHGRHRQSKASTVSYTFNDNARRVAAEIMRYAEANGLAAFDLYSAMGGEIGVEQWIQDGLIANDRVHYSVRGYERQGQLIAEALQAALGA
;
A
#
# COMPACT_ATOMS: atom_id res chain seq x y z
N GLU A 1 0.90 4.46 -34.76
CA GLU A 1 0.13 5.69 -34.46
C GLU A 1 -1.32 5.30 -34.23
N VAL A 2 -1.92 5.79 -33.12
CA VAL A 2 -3.34 5.58 -32.79
C VAL A 2 -4.00 6.94 -32.78
N THR A 3 -5.07 7.11 -33.56
CA THR A 3 -5.84 8.34 -33.63
C THR A 3 -7.22 8.09 -33.01
N LEU A 4 -7.60 8.93 -32.05
CA LEU A 4 -8.92 8.92 -31.44
C LEU A 4 -9.74 10.06 -32.03
N THR A 5 -10.87 9.73 -32.62
CA THR A 5 -11.80 10.71 -33.18
C THR A 5 -13.12 10.62 -32.45
N PRO A 6 -13.52 11.66 -31.68
CA PRO A 6 -14.82 11.67 -31.05
C PRO A 6 -15.94 11.74 -32.11
N GLN A 7 -17.02 10.98 -31.88
CA GLN A 7 -18.22 11.00 -32.74
C GLN A 7 -19.39 11.51 -31.90
N HIS A 8 -19.78 12.77 -32.06
CA HIS A 8 -20.92 13.35 -31.35
C HIS A 8 -21.59 14.41 -32.22
N GLY A 9 -22.81 14.80 -31.80
CA GLY A 9 -23.55 15.91 -32.38
C GLY A 9 -23.00 17.27 -31.94
N ASP A 10 -23.45 18.33 -32.63
CA ASP A 10 -23.09 19.70 -32.27
C ASP A 10 -23.52 20.02 -30.82
N GLY A 11 -22.57 20.44 -29.99
CA GLY A 11 -22.79 20.85 -28.61
C GLY A 11 -22.50 19.78 -27.53
N ASP A 12 -22.11 18.57 -27.90
CA ASP A 12 -21.73 17.54 -26.94
C ASP A 12 -20.26 17.71 -26.49
N GLU A 13 -19.98 17.37 -25.24
CA GLU A 13 -18.63 17.29 -24.71
C GLU A 13 -18.15 15.85 -24.72
N ALA A 14 -16.90 15.61 -25.17
CA ALA A 14 -16.24 14.32 -25.08
C ALA A 14 -15.10 14.39 -24.05
N VAL A 15 -15.15 13.51 -23.06
CA VAL A 15 -14.08 13.37 -22.06
C VAL A 15 -13.25 12.14 -22.37
N TYR A 16 -11.95 12.36 -22.63
CA TYR A 16 -10.98 11.30 -22.81
C TYR A 16 -10.14 11.12 -21.52
N ALA A 17 -10.37 10.02 -20.82
CA ALA A 17 -9.67 9.71 -19.58
C ALA A 17 -8.38 8.89 -19.76
N GLY A 18 -8.14 8.37 -20.97
CA GLY A 18 -6.98 7.56 -21.28
C GLY A 18 -7.32 6.30 -22.07
N CYS A 19 -6.32 5.51 -22.42
CA CYS A 19 -6.50 4.19 -23.02
C CYS A 19 -5.40 3.22 -22.59
N VAL A 20 -5.69 1.94 -22.67
CA VAL A 20 -4.73 0.85 -22.49
C VAL A 20 -4.54 0.18 -23.85
N LEU A 21 -3.28 0.09 -24.32
CA LEU A 21 -2.93 -0.57 -25.57
C LEU A 21 -2.33 -1.95 -25.25
N LEU A 22 -3.04 -3.00 -25.59
CA LEU A 22 -2.60 -4.38 -25.40
C LEU A 22 -1.97 -4.91 -26.69
N SER A 23 -0.83 -5.61 -26.55
CA SER A 23 -0.12 -6.21 -27.70
C SER A 23 -0.84 -7.45 -28.28
N GLY A 24 -1.85 -7.98 -27.60
CA GLY A 24 -2.49 -9.24 -27.94
C GLY A 24 -1.64 -10.50 -27.67
N LYS A 25 -0.43 -10.33 -27.12
CA LYS A 25 0.41 -11.44 -26.68
C LYS A 25 0.05 -11.83 -25.26
N GLY A 26 0.18 -13.13 -24.93
CA GLY A 26 0.05 -13.60 -23.54
C GLY A 26 1.06 -12.95 -22.61
N GLY A 27 0.71 -12.81 -21.35
CA GLY A 27 1.56 -12.20 -20.32
C GLY A 27 0.73 -11.68 -19.15
N VAL A 28 1.35 -10.86 -18.31
CA VAL A 28 0.72 -10.22 -17.15
C VAL A 28 0.63 -8.73 -17.42
N LEU A 29 -0.56 -8.15 -17.22
CA LEU A 29 -0.78 -6.71 -17.19
C LEU A 29 -0.87 -6.26 -15.74
N VAL A 30 -0.02 -5.32 -15.34
CA VAL A 30 -0.01 -4.78 -13.99
C VAL A 30 -0.50 -3.34 -14.01
N HIS A 31 -1.52 -3.05 -13.19
CA HIS A 31 -1.98 -1.70 -12.91
C HIS A 31 -1.49 -1.29 -11.51
N ASP A 32 -0.76 -0.19 -11.43
CA ASP A 32 -0.44 0.46 -10.16
C ASP A 32 -1.42 1.62 -9.96
N ILE A 33 -2.29 1.47 -8.95
CA ILE A 33 -3.34 2.43 -8.60
C ILE A 33 -3.14 3.00 -7.19
N GLY A 34 -1.94 2.81 -6.63
CA GLY A 34 -1.59 3.30 -5.30
C GLY A 34 -1.57 4.82 -5.22
N ILE A 35 -2.13 5.37 -4.13
CA ILE A 35 -2.10 6.81 -3.82
C ILE A 35 -1.34 7.02 -2.52
N ASN A 36 -0.34 7.90 -2.53
CA ASN A 36 0.46 8.21 -1.36
C ASN A 36 -0.40 8.71 -0.18
N GLY A 37 -0.08 8.26 1.03
CA GLY A 37 -0.75 8.69 2.25
C GLY A 37 -2.11 8.04 2.50
N THR A 38 -2.57 7.14 1.64
CA THR A 38 -3.88 6.48 1.79
C THR A 38 -3.85 5.35 2.83
N THR A 39 -5.03 5.10 3.38
CA THR A 39 -5.34 4.05 4.36
C THR A 39 -6.48 3.19 3.85
N TYR A 40 -6.80 2.08 4.51
CA TYR A 40 -7.99 1.29 4.20
C TYR A 40 -9.25 2.14 4.19
N ARG A 41 -9.39 3.10 5.11
CA ARG A 41 -10.55 3.99 5.18
C ARG A 41 -10.75 4.83 3.90
N HIS A 42 -9.68 5.23 3.24
CA HIS A 42 -9.77 6.01 1.99
C HIS A 42 -10.29 5.18 0.82
N TYR A 43 -10.00 3.87 0.83
CA TYR A 43 -10.46 2.93 -0.18
C TYR A 43 -11.82 2.29 0.14
N ALA A 44 -12.33 2.41 1.38
CA ALA A 44 -13.63 1.90 1.80
C ALA A 44 -14.80 2.75 1.25
N ARG A 45 -14.82 3.00 -0.06
CA ARG A 45 -15.76 3.87 -0.77
C ARG A 45 -16.29 3.17 -2.02
N GLU A 46 -17.59 3.18 -2.19
CA GLU A 46 -18.28 2.55 -3.33
C GLU A 46 -17.80 3.12 -4.67
N ASP A 47 -17.77 4.46 -4.80
CA ASP A 47 -17.36 5.14 -6.03
C ASP A 47 -15.91 4.81 -6.47
N TYR A 48 -15.01 4.55 -5.52
CA TYR A 48 -13.65 4.12 -5.83
C TYR A 48 -13.61 2.66 -6.30
N ILE A 49 -14.36 1.80 -5.61
CA ILE A 49 -14.39 0.37 -5.95
C ILE A 49 -15.11 0.12 -7.28
N GLU A 50 -16.15 0.91 -7.60
CA GLU A 50 -16.81 0.87 -8.92
C GLU A 50 -15.81 1.22 -10.05
N GLN A 51 -14.94 2.22 -9.85
CA GLN A 51 -13.91 2.56 -10.82
C GLN A 51 -12.84 1.48 -10.92
N LEU A 52 -12.43 0.89 -9.80
CA LEU A 52 -11.52 -0.24 -9.77
C LEU A 52 -12.07 -1.44 -10.54
N ALA A 53 -13.37 -1.68 -10.44
CA ALA A 53 -14.04 -2.79 -11.11
C ALA A 53 -13.95 -2.70 -12.65
N LEU A 54 -13.77 -1.50 -13.21
CA LEU A 54 -13.57 -1.32 -14.66
C LEU A 54 -12.28 -1.95 -15.18
N LEU A 55 -11.32 -2.23 -14.30
CA LEU A 55 -10.06 -2.90 -14.68
C LEU A 55 -10.21 -4.43 -14.78
N GLU A 56 -11.31 -4.99 -14.26
CA GLU A 56 -11.60 -6.45 -14.24
C GLU A 56 -10.38 -7.30 -13.82
N PRO A 57 -9.70 -7.00 -12.69
CA PRO A 57 -8.47 -7.69 -12.33
C PRO A 57 -8.74 -9.17 -11.97
N GLU A 58 -7.89 -10.08 -12.43
CA GLU A 58 -7.91 -11.48 -11.99
C GLU A 58 -7.33 -11.62 -10.56
N LEU A 59 -6.35 -10.76 -10.24
CA LEU A 59 -5.72 -10.67 -8.92
C LEU A 59 -5.66 -9.20 -8.48
N LEU A 60 -6.17 -8.91 -7.28
CA LEU A 60 -6.02 -7.64 -6.61
C LEU A 60 -5.08 -7.80 -5.41
N ILE A 61 -3.95 -7.12 -5.44
CA ILE A 61 -3.01 -7.06 -4.31
C ILE A 61 -3.30 -5.78 -3.52
N ILE A 62 -3.73 -5.94 -2.26
CA ILE A 62 -4.00 -4.82 -1.36
C ILE A 62 -2.83 -4.68 -0.39
N SER A 63 -1.95 -3.72 -0.68
CA SER A 63 -0.75 -3.43 0.09
C SER A 63 -0.92 -2.12 0.88
N LEU A 64 -1.67 -2.19 1.96
CA LEU A 64 -2.03 -1.08 2.84
C LEU A 64 -1.65 -1.39 4.30
N GLY A 65 -1.87 -0.43 5.20
CA GLY A 65 -1.63 -0.60 6.63
C GLY A 65 -0.49 0.25 7.18
N THR A 66 0.46 0.67 6.35
CA THR A 66 1.55 1.55 6.80
C THR A 66 1.00 2.89 7.31
N ASN A 67 0.18 3.57 6.52
CA ASN A 67 -0.42 4.84 6.92
C ASN A 67 -1.48 4.65 8.02
N ASP A 68 -2.21 3.54 8.02
CA ASP A 68 -3.16 3.21 9.10
C ASP A 68 -2.45 3.10 10.44
N SER A 69 -1.28 2.45 10.47
CA SER A 69 -0.48 2.25 11.69
C SER A 69 0.31 3.50 12.11
N TYR A 70 0.54 4.46 11.19
CA TYR A 70 1.40 5.62 11.41
C TYR A 70 0.65 6.76 12.12
N SER A 71 0.11 6.45 13.30
CA SER A 71 -0.58 7.43 14.14
C SER A 71 -0.37 7.14 15.61
N TYR A 72 -0.09 8.17 16.40
CA TYR A 72 -0.05 8.07 17.87
C TYR A 72 -1.43 7.82 18.48
N SER A 73 -2.50 8.20 17.78
CA SER A 73 -3.89 7.96 18.19
C SER A 73 -4.51 6.76 17.46
N PHE A 74 -3.69 5.77 17.09
CA PHE A 74 -4.13 4.58 16.37
C PHE A 74 -5.24 3.83 17.12
N SER A 75 -6.31 3.48 16.41
CA SER A 75 -7.42 2.68 16.91
C SER A 75 -7.53 1.38 16.12
N MET A 76 -7.31 0.25 16.80
CA MET A 76 -7.45 -1.06 16.18
C MET A 76 -8.90 -1.35 15.74
N ASN A 77 -9.89 -0.86 16.47
CA ASN A 77 -11.29 -1.07 16.09
C ASN A 77 -11.61 -0.34 14.78
N SER A 78 -11.22 0.94 14.67
CA SER A 78 -11.42 1.70 13.43
C SER A 78 -10.65 1.12 12.25
N PHE A 79 -9.47 0.54 12.49
CA PHE A 79 -8.72 -0.19 11.48
C PHE A 79 -9.49 -1.42 10.99
N ARG A 80 -9.99 -2.26 11.91
CA ARG A 80 -10.79 -3.46 11.58
C ARG A 80 -12.03 -3.12 10.77
N GLU A 81 -12.77 -2.10 11.18
CA GLU A 81 -13.95 -1.63 10.45
C GLU A 81 -13.61 -1.20 9.02
N SER A 82 -12.49 -0.47 8.86
CA SER A 82 -12.06 0.00 7.54
C SER A 82 -11.56 -1.14 6.64
N LEU A 83 -10.81 -2.09 7.21
CA LEU A 83 -10.34 -3.29 6.52
C LEU A 83 -11.53 -4.13 6.04
N ASP A 84 -12.45 -4.46 6.96
CA ASP A 84 -13.63 -5.27 6.68
C ASP A 84 -14.49 -4.63 5.58
N ARG A 85 -14.81 -3.34 5.72
CA ARG A 85 -15.61 -2.63 4.73
C ARG A 85 -14.93 -2.60 3.36
N THR A 86 -13.62 -2.35 3.30
CA THR A 86 -12.90 -2.35 2.01
C THR A 86 -12.98 -3.70 1.32
N ILE A 87 -12.71 -4.79 2.07
CA ILE A 87 -12.75 -6.14 1.51
C ILE A 87 -14.17 -6.52 1.06
N HIS A 88 -15.17 -6.18 1.87
CA HIS A 88 -16.57 -6.44 1.53
C HIS A 88 -16.99 -5.75 0.22
N LEU A 89 -16.70 -4.47 0.07
CA LEU A 89 -16.98 -3.72 -1.16
C LEU A 89 -16.25 -4.33 -2.39
N VAL A 90 -14.99 -4.73 -2.22
CA VAL A 90 -14.24 -5.40 -3.29
C VAL A 90 -14.89 -6.73 -3.68
N GLN A 91 -15.27 -7.54 -2.71
CA GLN A 91 -15.89 -8.84 -2.97
C GLN A 91 -17.28 -8.72 -3.65
N GLU A 92 -18.05 -7.69 -3.27
CA GLU A 92 -19.34 -7.40 -3.92
C GLU A 92 -19.17 -6.96 -5.38
N ALA A 93 -18.26 -6.00 -5.63
CA ALA A 93 -18.05 -5.46 -6.97
C ALA A 93 -17.27 -6.40 -7.90
N LEU A 94 -16.38 -7.21 -7.33
CA LEU A 94 -15.43 -8.06 -8.05
C LEU A 94 -15.46 -9.52 -7.54
N PRO A 95 -16.59 -10.23 -7.63
CA PRO A 95 -16.76 -11.53 -6.99
C PRO A 95 -15.87 -12.66 -7.54
N ARG A 96 -15.24 -12.45 -8.70
CA ARG A 96 -14.32 -13.43 -9.32
C ARG A 96 -12.85 -13.11 -9.09
N THR A 97 -12.54 -11.91 -8.65
CA THR A 97 -11.17 -11.44 -8.39
C THR A 97 -10.57 -12.15 -7.17
N LYS A 98 -9.37 -12.66 -7.31
CA LYS A 98 -8.60 -13.15 -6.16
C LYS A 98 -8.00 -11.99 -5.41
N ILE A 99 -8.07 -12.03 -4.08
CA ILE A 99 -7.53 -10.98 -3.22
C ILE A 99 -6.30 -11.52 -2.50
N LEU A 100 -5.20 -10.78 -2.58
CA LEU A 100 -3.99 -10.99 -1.78
C LEU A 100 -3.78 -9.76 -0.89
N LEU A 101 -3.79 -9.95 0.40
CA LEU A 101 -3.43 -8.92 1.37
C LEU A 101 -1.92 -8.97 1.64
N THR A 102 -1.27 -7.82 1.78
CA THR A 102 0.08 -7.76 2.31
C THR A 102 0.10 -7.00 3.63
N THR A 103 0.92 -7.42 4.58
CA THR A 103 1.07 -6.70 5.83
C THR A 103 1.95 -5.45 5.63
N PRO A 104 1.76 -4.37 6.45
CA PRO A 104 2.69 -3.25 6.43
C PRO A 104 4.07 -3.70 6.90
N PRO A 105 5.15 -3.14 6.34
CA PRO A 105 6.49 -3.40 6.81
C PRO A 105 6.76 -2.77 8.18
N PRO A 106 7.78 -3.21 8.92
CA PRO A 106 8.21 -2.54 10.14
C PRO A 106 8.70 -1.13 9.85
N SER A 107 8.40 -0.18 10.75
CA SER A 107 8.73 1.23 10.58
C SER A 107 8.96 1.94 11.92
N TYR A 108 9.37 3.21 11.87
CA TYR A 108 9.60 4.04 13.05
C TYR A 108 8.82 5.34 12.96
N PHE A 109 8.31 5.82 14.09
CA PHE A 109 7.88 7.19 14.22
C PHE A 109 9.10 8.11 14.26
N ARG A 110 9.11 9.15 13.43
CA ARG A 110 10.13 10.19 13.41
C ARG A 110 9.63 11.41 14.16
N GLN A 111 10.38 11.83 15.18
CA GLN A 111 10.10 13.04 15.96
C GLN A 111 11.25 14.03 15.79
N ALA A 112 10.92 15.24 15.35
CA ALA A 112 11.88 16.35 15.32
C ALA A 112 11.76 17.16 16.62
N HIS A 113 12.86 17.31 17.35
CA HIS A 113 12.93 18.11 18.57
C HIS A 113 13.71 19.39 18.30
N GLY A 114 13.10 20.53 18.60
CA GLY A 114 13.77 21.83 18.61
C GLY A 114 13.56 22.64 17.36
N GLY A 115 13.00 23.83 17.55
CA GLY A 115 12.77 24.90 16.62
C GLY A 115 11.74 25.87 17.18
N GLN A 116 12.01 26.49 18.36
CA GLN A 116 11.26 27.69 18.73
C GLN A 116 11.61 28.80 17.74
N HIS A 117 10.63 29.30 17.02
CA HIS A 117 10.73 30.51 16.22
C HIS A 117 10.94 31.73 17.15
N GLY A 118 12.17 31.96 17.54
CA GLY A 118 12.60 33.21 18.14
C GLY A 118 13.25 34.12 17.08
N ARG A 119 12.91 35.39 17.05
CA ARG A 119 13.38 36.42 16.11
C ARG A 119 14.88 36.74 16.16
N HIS A 120 15.73 35.87 16.72
CA HIS A 120 17.19 36.01 16.70
C HIS A 120 17.86 34.74 16.18
N ARG A 121 18.56 34.93 15.10
CA ARG A 121 19.38 34.03 14.30
C ARG A 121 20.44 33.31 15.14
N GLN A 122 20.14 32.14 15.68
CA GLN A 122 21.09 31.05 15.90
C GLN A 122 20.33 29.76 15.68
N SER A 123 20.63 29.08 14.58
CA SER A 123 20.08 27.78 14.25
C SER A 123 20.55 26.74 15.28
N LYS A 124 19.73 26.45 16.29
CA LYS A 124 19.92 25.23 17.07
C LYS A 124 19.65 24.05 16.16
N ALA A 125 20.63 23.17 16.03
CA ALA A 125 20.48 21.92 15.30
C ALA A 125 19.24 21.20 15.82
N SER A 126 18.29 20.90 14.93
CA SER A 126 17.15 20.07 15.28
C SER A 126 17.67 18.64 15.49
N THR A 127 17.44 18.09 16.67
CA THR A 127 17.69 16.67 16.92
C THR A 127 16.48 15.87 16.46
N VAL A 128 16.73 14.76 15.78
CA VAL A 128 15.69 13.82 15.35
C VAL A 128 15.82 12.57 16.20
N SER A 129 14.72 12.13 16.78
CA SER A 129 14.62 10.82 17.42
C SER A 129 13.68 9.90 16.65
N TYR A 130 13.90 8.60 16.81
CA TYR A 130 13.09 7.56 16.20
C TYR A 130 12.57 6.63 17.29
N THR A 131 11.29 6.33 17.25
CA THR A 131 10.63 5.36 18.14
C THR A 131 10.01 4.28 17.28
N PHE A 132 10.25 3.01 17.61
CA PHE A 132 9.68 1.89 16.87
C PHE A 132 8.15 1.97 16.81
N ASN A 133 7.56 1.71 15.65
CA ASN A 133 6.13 1.74 15.44
C ASN A 133 5.49 0.37 15.75
N ASP A 134 5.17 0.11 17.02
CA ASP A 134 4.50 -1.13 17.43
C ASP A 134 3.10 -1.29 16.79
N ASN A 135 2.46 -0.21 16.34
CA ASN A 135 1.19 -0.33 15.64
C ASN A 135 1.34 -1.08 14.33
N ALA A 136 2.49 -0.96 13.61
CA ALA A 136 2.73 -1.72 12.38
C ALA A 136 2.69 -3.24 12.64
N ARG A 137 3.31 -3.71 13.73
CA ARG A 137 3.24 -5.11 14.16
C ARG A 137 1.81 -5.54 14.45
N ARG A 138 1.04 -4.71 15.16
CA ARG A 138 -0.35 -5.00 15.51
C ARG A 138 -1.27 -5.05 14.29
N VAL A 139 -1.07 -4.13 13.34
CA VAL A 139 -1.79 -4.11 12.04
C VAL A 139 -1.41 -5.35 11.21
N ALA A 140 -0.13 -5.71 11.15
CA ALA A 140 0.31 -6.91 10.45
C ALA A 140 -0.36 -8.18 10.99
N ALA A 141 -0.33 -8.37 12.31
CA ALA A 141 -1.00 -9.50 12.95
C ALA A 141 -2.51 -9.52 12.69
N GLU A 142 -3.16 -8.36 12.67
CA GLU A 142 -4.60 -8.26 12.39
C GLU A 142 -4.95 -8.59 10.94
N ILE A 143 -4.15 -8.13 9.96
CA ILE A 143 -4.33 -8.48 8.54
C ILE A 143 -4.21 -10.00 8.35
N MET A 144 -3.19 -10.63 8.93
CA MET A 144 -3.00 -12.08 8.84
C MET A 144 -4.19 -12.84 9.46
N ARG A 145 -4.61 -12.44 10.66
CA ARG A 145 -5.79 -13.02 11.34
C ARG A 145 -7.07 -12.84 10.51
N TYR A 146 -7.27 -11.65 9.94
CA TYR A 146 -8.44 -11.36 9.11
C TYR A 146 -8.46 -12.22 7.85
N ALA A 147 -7.32 -12.32 7.17
CA ALA A 147 -7.19 -13.14 5.96
C ALA A 147 -7.51 -14.61 6.25
N GLU A 148 -6.94 -15.19 7.32
CA GLU A 148 -7.22 -16.56 7.76
C GLU A 148 -8.71 -16.77 8.04
N ALA A 149 -9.32 -15.87 8.81
CA ALA A 149 -10.74 -15.97 9.19
C ALA A 149 -11.70 -15.86 8.00
N ASN A 150 -11.31 -15.20 6.91
CA ASN A 150 -12.12 -14.95 5.72
C ASN A 150 -11.69 -15.78 4.49
N GLY A 151 -10.74 -16.71 4.65
CA GLY A 151 -10.25 -17.56 3.55
C GLY A 151 -9.56 -16.79 2.43
N LEU A 152 -8.91 -15.68 2.76
CA LEU A 152 -8.15 -14.84 1.82
C LEU A 152 -6.67 -15.21 1.82
N ALA A 153 -6.01 -15.00 0.69
CA ALA A 153 -4.56 -15.09 0.63
C ALA A 153 -3.92 -13.88 1.33
N ALA A 154 -2.83 -14.11 2.06
CA ALA A 154 -2.05 -13.05 2.67
C ALA A 154 -0.55 -13.33 2.60
N PHE A 155 0.24 -12.26 2.46
CA PHE A 155 1.70 -12.30 2.55
C PHE A 155 2.16 -11.44 3.74
N ASP A 156 2.81 -12.08 4.70
CA ASP A 156 3.35 -11.41 5.87
C ASP A 156 4.70 -10.74 5.56
N LEU A 157 4.64 -9.57 4.92
CA LEU A 157 5.82 -8.77 4.62
C LEU A 157 6.54 -8.33 5.89
N TYR A 158 5.80 -8.04 6.98
CA TYR A 158 6.39 -7.66 8.27
C TYR A 158 7.38 -8.73 8.76
N SER A 159 6.95 -9.98 8.80
CA SER A 159 7.79 -11.10 9.22
C SER A 159 8.85 -11.46 8.19
N ALA A 160 8.55 -11.37 6.89
CA ALA A 160 9.52 -11.63 5.82
C ALA A 160 10.70 -10.65 5.85
N MET A 161 10.49 -9.43 6.36
CA MET A 161 11.56 -8.45 6.59
C MET A 161 12.30 -8.65 7.93
N GLY A 162 11.92 -9.65 8.73
CA GLY A 162 12.51 -9.94 10.03
C GLY A 162 11.94 -9.13 11.20
N GLY A 163 10.82 -8.43 11.00
CA GLY A 163 10.14 -7.66 12.04
C GLY A 163 11.01 -6.57 12.65
N GLU A 164 10.85 -6.33 13.96
CA GLU A 164 11.59 -5.31 14.71
C GLU A 164 13.12 -5.52 14.67
N ILE A 165 13.57 -6.77 14.72
CA ILE A 165 15.00 -7.10 14.71
C ILE A 165 15.57 -6.92 13.30
N GLY A 166 14.85 -7.41 12.28
CA GLY A 166 15.32 -7.40 10.89
C GLY A 166 15.39 -5.99 10.29
N VAL A 167 14.51 -5.08 10.71
CA VAL A 167 14.47 -3.71 10.16
C VAL A 167 15.76 -2.94 10.39
N GLU A 168 16.49 -3.19 11.49
CA GLU A 168 17.78 -2.57 11.74
C GLU A 168 18.82 -2.98 10.69
N GLN A 169 18.80 -4.24 10.25
CA GLN A 169 19.67 -4.69 9.16
C GLN A 169 19.33 -3.99 7.84
N TRP A 170 18.04 -3.84 7.54
CA TRP A 170 17.59 -3.09 6.35
C TRP A 170 18.04 -1.62 6.37
N ILE A 171 18.09 -1.00 7.56
CA ILE A 171 18.62 0.37 7.73
C ILE A 171 20.14 0.39 7.45
N GLN A 172 20.89 -0.54 8.05
CA GLN A 172 22.35 -0.63 7.87
C GLN A 172 22.73 -0.90 6.41
N ASP A 173 21.95 -1.70 5.70
CA ASP A 173 22.13 -2.01 4.28
C ASP A 173 21.71 -0.88 3.32
N GLY A 174 21.18 0.23 3.87
CA GLY A 174 20.72 1.37 3.09
C GLY A 174 19.47 1.08 2.26
N LEU A 175 18.66 0.12 2.68
CA LEU A 175 17.40 -0.25 2.03
C LEU A 175 16.21 0.60 2.52
N ILE A 176 16.36 1.25 3.67
CA ILE A 176 15.35 2.14 4.25
C ILE A 176 15.84 3.59 4.18
N ALA A 177 14.94 4.51 3.83
CA ALA A 177 15.23 5.93 3.77
C ALA A 177 15.46 6.54 5.18
N ASN A 178 16.00 7.76 5.23
CA ASN A 178 16.35 8.43 6.48
C ASN A 178 15.15 8.69 7.41
N ASP A 179 13.92 8.68 6.89
CA ASP A 179 12.72 8.85 7.70
C ASP A 179 12.29 7.57 8.43
N ARG A 180 12.92 6.43 8.09
CA ARG A 180 12.65 5.08 8.61
C ARG A 180 11.21 4.60 8.42
N VAL A 181 10.54 5.11 7.38
CA VAL A 181 9.19 4.70 6.92
C VAL A 181 9.23 4.29 5.47
N HIS A 182 9.84 5.13 4.62
CA HIS A 182 9.98 4.86 3.20
C HIS A 182 11.26 4.06 2.92
N TYR A 183 11.31 3.47 1.73
CA TYR A 183 12.42 2.63 1.30
C TYR A 183 13.23 3.33 0.22
N SER A 184 14.49 2.98 0.11
CA SER A 184 15.29 3.31 -1.07
C SER A 184 14.79 2.52 -2.28
N VAL A 185 15.21 2.89 -3.50
CA VAL A 185 14.88 2.13 -4.72
C VAL A 185 15.22 0.64 -4.52
N ARG A 186 16.43 0.36 -4.02
CA ARG A 186 16.88 -1.01 -3.72
C ARG A 186 15.99 -1.70 -2.67
N GLY A 187 15.49 -0.95 -1.69
CA GLY A 187 14.59 -1.47 -0.67
C GLY A 187 13.24 -1.86 -1.24
N TYR A 188 12.66 -1.04 -2.12
CA TYR A 188 11.43 -1.40 -2.83
C TYR A 188 11.62 -2.57 -3.78
N GLU A 189 12.74 -2.65 -4.50
CA GLU A 189 13.10 -3.81 -5.33
C GLU A 189 13.17 -5.09 -4.49
N ARG A 190 13.79 -5.03 -3.31
CA ARG A 190 13.87 -6.20 -2.42
C ARG A 190 12.51 -6.62 -1.88
N GLN A 191 11.63 -5.67 -1.52
CA GLN A 191 10.24 -5.99 -1.15
C GLN A 191 9.49 -6.65 -2.31
N GLY A 192 9.61 -6.08 -3.51
CA GLY A 192 9.01 -6.67 -4.71
C GLY A 192 9.48 -8.10 -4.97
N GLN A 193 10.77 -8.37 -4.78
CA GLN A 193 11.33 -9.73 -4.88
C GLN A 193 10.71 -10.70 -3.86
N LEU A 194 10.58 -10.29 -2.60
CA LEU A 194 9.96 -11.12 -1.56
C LEU A 194 8.51 -11.50 -1.91
N ILE A 195 7.74 -10.54 -2.42
CA ILE A 195 6.35 -10.78 -2.84
C ILE A 195 6.32 -11.69 -4.09
N ALA A 196 7.20 -11.45 -5.06
CA ALA A 196 7.28 -12.27 -6.28
C ALA A 196 7.69 -13.71 -5.98
N GLU A 197 8.69 -13.93 -5.12
CA GLU A 197 9.11 -15.26 -4.65
C GLU A 197 7.95 -16.00 -3.96
N ALA A 198 7.17 -15.29 -3.11
CA ALA A 198 6.00 -15.88 -2.45
C ALA A 198 4.89 -16.25 -3.44
N LEU A 199 4.61 -15.39 -4.42
CA LEU A 199 3.63 -15.67 -5.49
C LEU A 199 4.05 -16.85 -6.35
N GLN A 200 5.31 -16.92 -6.77
CA GLN A 200 5.83 -18.04 -7.55
C GLN A 200 5.71 -19.36 -6.77
N ALA A 201 6.10 -19.36 -5.50
CA ALA A 201 5.96 -20.52 -4.64
C ALA A 201 4.50 -20.99 -4.48
N ALA A 202 3.56 -20.05 -4.36
CA ALA A 202 2.13 -20.34 -4.23
C ALA A 202 1.50 -20.86 -5.53
N LEU A 203 2.00 -20.41 -6.69
CA LEU A 203 1.50 -20.80 -8.01
C LEU A 203 2.18 -22.09 -8.54
N GLY A 204 3.19 -22.62 -7.85
CA GLY A 204 3.94 -23.80 -8.27
C GLY A 204 4.83 -23.57 -9.51
N ALA A 205 5.26 -22.35 -9.74
CA ALA A 205 6.08 -21.93 -10.89
C ALA A 205 7.56 -21.84 -10.55
#